data_63aef067314a71aae731e3ac1431a24a
#
_entry.id   63aef067314a71aae731e3ac1431a24a
#
_cell.length_a   1.000
_cell.length_b   1.000
_cell.length_c   1.000
_cell.angle_alpha   90.00
_cell.angle_beta   90.00
_cell.angle_gamma   90.00
#
_symmetry.space_group_name_H-M   'P 1'
#
loop_
_entity.id
_entity.type
_entity.pdbx_description
1 polymer ?
#
loop_
_entity_poly.entity_id
_entity_poly.type
_entity_poly.pdbx_seq_one_letter_code
_entity_poly.pdbx_strand_id
1 'polypeptide(L)'
;MPAPTAAGIGLRQPHAALLRQQRPPLGFLEVHSENYFAPGGAARAVLADLRQDYAVSLHGVGLSLGSACGLDAWHLDRLAELVAAVEPVRVSDHASFARVDPGRGAPVWHGSDLLPIAFTD
;
A
#
# COMPACT_ATOMS: atom_id res chain seq x y z
N MET A 1 -5.48 20.54 18.71
CA MET A 1 -5.60 19.27 19.46
C MET A 1 -5.19 18.12 18.54
N PRO A 2 -4.31 17.24 18.97
CA PRO A 2 -4.08 16.01 18.21
C PRO A 2 -5.38 15.23 18.15
N ALA A 3 -5.69 14.66 16.98
CA ALA A 3 -6.82 13.76 16.86
C ALA A 3 -6.64 12.58 17.82
N PRO A 4 -7.72 12.07 18.43
CA PRO A 4 -7.62 10.90 19.28
C PRO A 4 -7.01 9.74 18.50
N THR A 5 -6.14 8.96 19.14
CA THR A 5 -5.55 7.79 18.52
C THR A 5 -6.66 6.80 18.18
N ALA A 6 -6.90 6.59 16.90
CA ALA A 6 -7.89 5.64 16.44
C ALA A 6 -7.27 4.24 16.27
N ALA A 7 -8.00 3.21 16.69
CA ALA A 7 -7.65 1.83 16.39
C ALA A 7 -8.29 1.39 15.07
N GLY A 8 -7.54 0.64 14.27
CA GLY A 8 -8.00 0.10 13.01
C GLY A 8 -7.55 -1.33 12.79
N ILE A 9 -7.97 -1.91 11.70
CA ILE A 9 -7.57 -3.27 11.31
C ILE A 9 -7.12 -3.32 9.86
N GLY A 10 -6.31 -4.34 9.54
CA GLY A 10 -6.00 -4.67 8.16
C GLY A 10 -7.21 -5.28 7.45
N LEU A 11 -7.59 -4.72 6.31
CA LEU A 11 -8.62 -5.31 5.47
C LEU A 11 -8.05 -6.53 4.74
N ARG A 12 -8.64 -7.68 4.97
CA ARG A 12 -8.28 -8.94 4.34
C ARG A 12 -9.48 -9.55 3.64
N GLN A 13 -9.24 -10.22 2.53
CA GLN A 13 -10.28 -10.82 1.69
C GLN A 13 -11.31 -11.66 2.47
N PRO A 14 -10.90 -12.56 3.40
CA PRO A 14 -11.87 -13.44 4.09
C PRO A 14 -12.93 -12.71 4.90
N HIS A 15 -12.68 -11.48 5.37
CA HIS A 15 -13.64 -10.75 6.19
C HIS A 15 -14.20 -9.48 5.54
N ALA A 16 -13.89 -9.24 4.26
CA ALA A 16 -14.39 -8.07 3.55
C ALA A 16 -15.93 -8.05 3.48
N ALA A 17 -16.54 -9.19 3.23
CA ALA A 17 -18.01 -9.30 3.19
C ALA A 17 -18.65 -8.97 4.55
N LEU A 18 -18.05 -9.44 5.64
CA LEU A 18 -18.52 -9.16 6.99
C LEU A 18 -18.44 -7.67 7.33
N LEU A 19 -17.32 -7.02 6.98
CA LEU A 19 -17.15 -5.58 7.15
C LEU A 19 -18.19 -4.78 6.37
N ARG A 20 -18.51 -5.20 5.15
CA ARG A 20 -19.54 -4.54 4.34
C ARG A 20 -20.93 -4.68 4.92
N GLN A 21 -21.25 -5.82 5.52
CA GLN A 21 -22.56 -6.09 6.10
C GLN A 21 -22.76 -5.43 7.46
N GLN A 22 -21.77 -5.55 8.34
CA GLN A 22 -21.92 -5.14 9.74
C GLN A 22 -21.44 -3.73 10.03
N ARG A 23 -20.51 -3.21 9.22
CA ARG A 23 -19.95 -1.86 9.42
C ARG A 23 -19.56 -1.56 10.88
N PRO A 24 -18.74 -2.42 11.54
CA PRO A 24 -18.36 -2.19 12.94
C PRO A 24 -17.63 -0.85 13.11
N PRO A 25 -17.70 -0.24 14.31
CA PRO A 25 -17.08 1.07 14.55
C PRO A 25 -15.55 0.95 14.66
N LEU A 26 -14.86 1.14 13.55
CA LEU A 26 -13.39 1.14 13.46
C LEU A 26 -12.89 2.52 13.08
N GLY A 27 -11.71 2.88 13.57
CA GLY A 27 -11.09 4.17 13.25
C GLY A 27 -10.55 4.24 11.82
N PHE A 28 -10.03 3.14 11.30
CA PHE A 28 -9.54 3.04 9.93
C PHE A 28 -9.39 1.59 9.48
N LEU A 29 -9.26 1.42 8.17
CA LEU A 29 -8.87 0.15 7.53
C LEU A 29 -7.51 0.35 6.86
N GLU A 30 -6.62 -0.61 7.00
CA GLU A 30 -5.35 -0.63 6.27
C GLU A 30 -5.37 -1.68 5.19
N VAL A 31 -4.86 -1.33 4.02
CA VAL A 31 -4.77 -2.23 2.86
C VAL A 31 -3.36 -2.21 2.30
N HIS A 32 -2.94 -3.32 1.67
CA HIS A 32 -1.72 -3.36 0.88
C HIS A 32 -1.95 -2.68 -0.45
N SER A 33 -1.24 -1.60 -0.72
CA SER A 33 -1.42 -0.75 -1.90
C SER A 33 -1.34 -1.55 -3.20
N GLU A 34 -0.35 -2.44 -3.32
CA GLU A 34 -0.09 -3.21 -4.53
C GLU A 34 -1.24 -4.12 -4.95
N ASN A 35 -2.04 -4.58 -4.00
CA ASN A 35 -3.22 -5.40 -4.29
C ASN A 35 -4.33 -4.62 -5.02
N TYR A 36 -4.21 -3.30 -5.08
CA TYR A 36 -5.21 -2.41 -5.69
C TYR A 36 -4.64 -1.61 -6.87
N PHE A 37 -3.48 -1.96 -7.39
CA PHE A 37 -2.85 -1.23 -8.51
C PHE A 37 -3.55 -1.44 -9.84
N ALA A 38 -4.17 -2.61 -10.04
CA ALA A 38 -4.97 -2.82 -11.24
C ALA A 38 -6.20 -1.90 -11.23
N PRO A 39 -6.46 -1.14 -12.30
CA PRO A 39 -7.63 -0.28 -12.36
C PRO A 39 -8.93 -1.09 -12.44
N GLY A 40 -9.94 -0.67 -11.68
CA GLY A 40 -11.23 -1.33 -11.65
C GLY A 40 -11.20 -2.68 -10.92
N GLY A 41 -12.18 -3.53 -11.21
CA GLY A 41 -12.31 -4.86 -10.64
C GLY A 41 -13.03 -4.90 -9.28
N ALA A 42 -13.28 -6.13 -8.82
CA ALA A 42 -14.07 -6.38 -7.60
C ALA A 42 -13.38 -5.84 -6.34
N ALA A 43 -12.07 -5.99 -6.23
CA ALA A 43 -11.32 -5.49 -5.07
C ALA A 43 -11.43 -3.97 -4.93
N ARG A 44 -11.25 -3.23 -6.03
CA ARG A 44 -11.41 -1.77 -6.07
C ARG A 44 -12.83 -1.35 -5.70
N ALA A 45 -13.83 -2.07 -6.19
CA ALA A 45 -15.23 -1.79 -5.88
C ALA A 45 -15.53 -1.97 -4.38
N VAL A 46 -15.02 -3.03 -3.76
CA VAL A 46 -15.15 -3.28 -2.32
C VAL A 46 -14.46 -2.17 -1.52
N LEU A 47 -13.26 -1.79 -1.90
CA LEU A 47 -12.52 -0.72 -1.22
C LEU A 47 -13.25 0.63 -1.34
N ALA A 48 -13.78 0.95 -2.51
CA ALA A 48 -14.55 2.18 -2.73
C ALA A 48 -15.82 2.22 -1.87
N ASP A 49 -16.50 1.09 -1.73
CA ASP A 49 -17.68 0.96 -0.87
C ASP A 49 -17.33 1.16 0.61
N LEU A 50 -16.28 0.49 1.09
CA LEU A 50 -15.84 0.63 2.48
C LEU A 50 -15.27 2.02 2.79
N ARG A 51 -14.63 2.67 1.81
CA ARG A 51 -14.10 4.03 1.95
C ARG A 51 -15.17 5.08 2.27
N GLN A 52 -16.41 4.82 1.95
CA GLN A 52 -17.52 5.74 2.27
C GLN A 52 -17.71 5.88 3.80
N ASP A 53 -17.43 4.83 4.55
CA ASP A 53 -17.65 4.79 6.00
C ASP A 53 -16.37 4.73 6.82
N TYR A 54 -15.24 4.38 6.21
CA TYR A 54 -13.96 4.22 6.89
C TYR A 54 -12.86 5.07 6.28
N ALA A 55 -12.04 5.66 7.13
CA ALA A 55 -10.74 6.16 6.71
C ALA A 55 -9.87 4.98 6.25
N VAL A 56 -9.05 5.19 5.21
CA VAL A 56 -8.17 4.16 4.67
C VAL A 56 -6.72 4.56 4.81
N SER A 57 -5.90 3.63 5.31
CA SER A 57 -4.44 3.71 5.31
C SER A 57 -3.92 2.80 4.20
N LEU A 58 -3.11 3.35 3.30
CA LEU A 58 -2.41 2.58 2.27
C LEU A 58 -1.03 2.18 2.79
N HIS A 59 -0.74 0.89 2.80
CA HIS A 59 0.57 0.37 3.17
C HIS A 59 1.18 -0.38 2.00
N GLY A 60 2.30 0.14 1.49
CA GLY A 60 3.05 -0.48 0.40
C GLY A 60 4.13 -1.41 0.94
N VAL A 61 4.49 -2.39 0.14
CA VAL A 61 5.54 -3.37 0.45
C VAL A 61 6.62 -3.45 -0.63
N GLY A 62 6.40 -2.87 -1.80
CA GLY A 62 7.24 -3.06 -2.97
C GLY A 62 7.85 -1.80 -3.58
N LEU A 63 7.70 -0.64 -2.96
CA LEU A 63 8.26 0.61 -3.51
C LEU A 63 9.80 0.62 -3.51
N SER A 64 10.41 -0.18 -2.62
CA SER A 64 11.88 -0.33 -2.56
C SER A 64 12.60 1.00 -2.27
N LEU A 65 12.15 1.70 -1.22
CA LEU A 65 12.68 3.02 -0.85
C LEU A 65 14.20 3.04 -0.63
N GLY A 66 14.76 1.93 -0.15
CA GLY A 66 16.20 1.79 0.12
C GLY A 66 17.03 1.32 -1.07
N SER A 67 16.45 1.19 -2.26
CA SER A 67 17.18 0.70 -3.43
C SER A 67 18.14 1.75 -3.98
N ALA A 68 19.38 1.33 -4.23
CA ALA A 68 20.40 2.18 -4.86
C ALA A 68 20.10 2.51 -6.32
N CYS A 69 19.28 1.73 -7.01
CA CYS A 69 18.90 1.98 -8.40
C CYS A 69 17.69 2.91 -8.56
N GLY A 70 17.27 3.55 -7.48
CA GLY A 70 16.14 4.48 -7.48
C GLY A 70 14.78 3.79 -7.46
N LEU A 71 13.74 4.58 -7.61
CA LEU A 71 12.36 4.11 -7.56
C LEU A 71 11.86 3.74 -8.96
N ASP A 72 10.92 2.80 -9.00
CA ASP A 72 10.25 2.40 -10.22
C ASP A 72 9.14 3.41 -10.56
N ALA A 73 9.25 4.07 -11.71
CA ALA A 73 8.27 5.05 -12.16
C ALA A 73 6.87 4.43 -12.33
N TRP A 74 6.77 3.21 -12.83
CA TRP A 74 5.49 2.51 -12.97
C TRP A 74 4.81 2.31 -11.61
N HIS A 75 5.58 1.87 -10.61
CA HIS A 75 5.07 1.68 -9.25
C HIS A 75 4.57 3.00 -8.65
N LEU A 76 5.34 4.07 -8.81
CA LEU A 76 4.95 5.41 -8.34
C LEU A 76 3.68 5.91 -9.05
N ASP A 77 3.56 5.70 -10.34
CA ASP A 77 2.37 6.11 -11.09
C ASP A 77 1.12 5.34 -10.64
N ARG A 78 1.25 4.04 -10.38
CA ARG A 78 0.16 3.22 -9.86
C ARG A 78 -0.24 3.64 -8.45
N LEU A 79 0.75 3.93 -7.61
CA LEU A 79 0.49 4.42 -6.25
C LEU A 79 -0.19 5.80 -6.29
N ALA A 80 0.27 6.70 -7.12
CA ALA A 80 -0.32 8.04 -7.27
C ALA A 80 -1.78 7.96 -7.73
N GLU A 81 -2.07 7.09 -8.69
CA GLU A 81 -3.44 6.87 -9.17
C GLU A 81 -4.33 6.29 -8.07
N LEU A 82 -3.83 5.33 -7.29
CA LEU A 82 -4.55 4.76 -6.17
C LEU A 82 -4.82 5.80 -5.07
N VAL A 83 -3.83 6.62 -4.74
CA VAL A 83 -3.98 7.73 -3.78
C VAL A 83 -5.07 8.69 -4.22
N ALA A 84 -5.09 9.06 -5.50
CA ALA A 84 -6.12 9.94 -6.05
C ALA A 84 -7.52 9.32 -5.97
N ALA A 85 -7.63 8.02 -6.21
CA ALA A 85 -8.91 7.30 -6.19
C ALA A 85 -9.45 7.07 -4.77
N VAL A 86 -8.58 6.79 -3.81
CA VAL A 86 -8.95 6.38 -2.44
C VAL A 86 -8.97 7.57 -1.47
N GLU A 87 -8.16 8.59 -1.70
CA GLU A 87 -7.98 9.71 -0.78
C GLU A 87 -7.66 9.21 0.65
N PRO A 88 -6.54 8.49 0.82
CA PRO A 88 -6.20 7.86 2.09
C PRO A 88 -5.81 8.91 3.13
N VAL A 89 -5.98 8.56 4.42
CA VAL A 89 -5.50 9.39 5.53
C VAL A 89 -4.01 9.20 5.79
N ARG A 90 -3.43 8.12 5.27
CA ARG A 90 -2.02 7.78 5.44
C ARG A 90 -1.53 6.93 4.28
N VAL A 91 -0.27 7.14 3.89
CA VAL A 91 0.47 6.29 2.96
C VAL A 91 1.78 5.92 3.62
N SER A 92 2.13 4.65 3.60
CA SER A 92 3.39 4.14 4.15
C SER A 92 3.98 3.05 3.27
N ASP A 93 5.26 2.81 3.44
CA ASP A 93 5.97 1.70 2.80
C ASP A 93 7.14 1.28 3.69
N HIS A 94 7.76 0.14 3.38
CA HIS A 94 8.88 -0.38 4.12
C HIS A 94 10.18 0.35 3.78
N ALA A 95 10.98 0.65 4.81
CA ALA A 95 12.35 1.10 4.64
C ALA A 95 13.24 -0.11 4.31
N SER A 96 13.11 -0.62 3.09
CA SER A 96 13.76 -1.84 2.60
C SER A 96 14.18 -1.67 1.16
N PHE A 97 14.88 -2.66 0.60
CA PHE A 97 15.06 -2.73 -0.84
C PHE A 97 14.59 -4.09 -1.38
N ALA A 98 14.07 -4.08 -2.59
CA ALA A 98 13.63 -5.27 -3.32
C ALA A 98 14.01 -5.18 -4.80
N ARG A 99 14.68 -4.11 -5.19
CA ARG A 99 15.00 -3.77 -6.56
C ARG A 99 16.50 -3.53 -6.71
N VAL A 100 17.13 -4.24 -7.65
CA VAL A 100 18.58 -4.20 -7.86
C VAL A 100 18.87 -4.06 -9.35
N ASP A 101 19.74 -3.13 -9.69
CA ASP A 101 20.33 -3.05 -11.03
C ASP A 101 21.65 -3.85 -11.03
N PRO A 102 21.70 -5.02 -11.71
CA PRO A 102 22.91 -5.80 -11.78
C PRO A 102 23.98 -5.18 -12.68
N GLY A 103 23.65 -4.12 -13.41
CA GLY A 103 24.54 -3.46 -14.36
C GLY A 103 24.74 -4.23 -15.65
N ARG A 104 25.69 -3.73 -16.50
CA ARG A 104 26.08 -4.37 -17.77
C ARG A 104 24.93 -4.61 -18.75
N GLY A 105 23.87 -3.78 -18.70
CA GLY A 105 22.73 -3.91 -19.60
C GLY A 105 21.76 -5.05 -19.26
N ALA A 106 21.96 -5.72 -18.14
CA ALA A 106 21.00 -6.72 -17.66
C ALA A 106 19.74 -6.03 -17.14
N PRO A 107 18.57 -6.72 -17.20
CA PRO A 107 17.34 -6.16 -16.66
C PRO A 107 17.44 -5.91 -15.15
N VAL A 108 16.80 -4.83 -14.69
CA VAL A 108 16.66 -4.57 -13.26
C VAL A 108 15.87 -5.73 -12.62
N TRP A 109 16.44 -6.32 -11.59
CA TRP A 109 15.77 -7.36 -10.84
C TRP A 109 14.86 -6.75 -9.77
N HIS A 110 13.66 -7.29 -9.64
CA HIS A 110 12.71 -6.91 -8.60
C HIS A 110 12.23 -8.17 -7.89
N GLY A 111 12.64 -8.32 -6.64
CA GLY A 111 12.24 -9.45 -5.80
C GLY A 111 10.92 -9.21 -5.08
N SER A 112 10.39 -10.28 -4.53
CA SER A 112 9.19 -10.25 -3.69
C SER A 112 9.50 -10.09 -2.20
N ASP A 113 10.77 -10.17 -1.83
CA ASP A 113 11.20 -10.08 -0.43
C ASP A 113 11.60 -8.67 -0.04
N LEU A 114 11.38 -8.34 1.22
CA LEU A 114 11.82 -7.07 1.82
C LEU A 114 13.21 -7.27 2.40
N LEU A 115 14.22 -6.81 1.68
CA LEU A 115 15.61 -6.93 2.10
C LEU A 115 16.01 -5.73 2.99
N PRO A 116 16.74 -5.98 4.09
CA PRO A 116 17.09 -4.92 5.02
C PRO A 116 18.11 -3.95 4.42
N ILE A 117 17.97 -2.67 4.76
CA ILE A 117 18.97 -1.65 4.46
C ILE A 117 19.94 -1.52 5.64
N ALA A 118 21.19 -1.15 5.34
CA ALA A 118 22.16 -0.84 6.39
C ALA A 118 21.79 0.49 7.06
N PHE A 119 21.86 0.51 8.38
CA PHE A 119 21.78 1.73 9.15
C PHE A 119 23.21 2.24 9.33
N THR A 120 23.59 3.24 8.54
CA THR A 120 24.91 3.90 8.63
C THR A 120 24.70 5.36 9.01
N ASP A 121 25.69 5.89 9.77
CA ASP A 121 25.74 7.32 10.10
C ASP A 121 25.99 8.17 8.86
#